data_168ef05366c55926712f80d403fb7bf2
#
_entry.id   168ef05366c55926712f80d403fb7bf2
#
_cell.length_a   1.000
_cell.length_b   1.000
_cell.length_c   1.000
_cell.angle_alpha   90.00
_cell.angle_beta   90.00
_cell.angle_gamma   90.00
#
_symmetry.space_group_name_H-M   'P 1'
#
loop_
_entity.id
_entity.type
_entity.pdbx_description
1 polymer ?
#
loop_
_entity_poly.entity_id
_entity_poly.type
_entity_poly.pdbx_seq_one_letter_code
_entity_poly.pdbx_strand_id
1 'polypeptide(L)'
;FDASSLLSQHWRWCFLLPATVALLGAAIVWALVRDTPSSVGLPELKTGKTTGQQPQTRAEENAEYKAFLRRKVFLNPTIWIIAVGNFFVYVVRFAVLDWGPTMLKEHLHMDISLAGWSVAAFEIAGIAGMLAAGWATDRLFGGRAPRTCVVCMSMAALCLAGFYALDRETPLAVAVAILMAAGFFIYGPQAL
;
A
#
# COMPACT_ATOMS: atom_id res chain seq x y z
N PHE A 1 -21.14 22.85 -19.83
CA PHE A 1 -19.96 23.17 -18.98
C PHE A 1 -18.86 22.18 -19.37
N ASP A 2 -17.93 22.64 -20.21
CA ASP A 2 -16.84 21.77 -20.69
C ASP A 2 -15.79 21.59 -19.61
N ALA A 3 -15.83 20.44 -18.92
CA ALA A 3 -14.83 20.06 -17.95
C ALA A 3 -13.41 19.99 -18.55
N SER A 4 -13.32 19.77 -19.87
CA SER A 4 -12.06 19.77 -20.62
C SER A 4 -11.39 21.15 -20.67
N SER A 5 -12.14 22.21 -20.71
CA SER A 5 -11.61 23.58 -20.75
C SER A 5 -11.05 24.03 -19.37
N LEU A 6 -11.68 23.60 -18.29
CA LEU A 6 -11.20 23.88 -16.93
C LEU A 6 -9.92 23.09 -16.61
N LEU A 7 -9.82 21.83 -17.05
CA LEU A 7 -8.63 21.01 -16.85
C LEU A 7 -7.44 21.54 -17.66
N SER A 8 -7.66 22.04 -18.90
CA SER A 8 -6.58 22.58 -19.72
C SER A 8 -6.02 23.91 -19.17
N GLN A 9 -6.84 24.72 -18.48
CA GLN A 9 -6.39 25.96 -17.86
C GLN A 9 -5.80 25.77 -16.46
N HIS A 10 -6.20 24.71 -15.74
CA HIS A 10 -5.87 24.53 -14.31
C HIS A 10 -5.11 23.24 -14.01
N TRP A 11 -4.53 22.55 -15.01
CA TRP A 11 -3.76 21.31 -14.80
C TRP A 11 -2.66 21.44 -13.73
N ARG A 12 -2.12 22.65 -13.54
CA ARG A 12 -1.10 22.93 -12.52
C ARG A 12 -1.63 22.72 -11.10
N TRP A 13 -2.91 22.94 -10.86
CA TRP A 13 -3.53 22.71 -9.55
C TRP A 13 -3.56 21.23 -9.16
N CYS A 14 -3.60 20.32 -10.14
CA CYS A 14 -3.52 18.88 -9.89
C CYS A 14 -2.18 18.47 -9.25
N PHE A 15 -1.14 19.27 -9.43
CA PHE A 15 0.17 19.05 -8.80
C PHE A 15 0.38 19.94 -7.58
N LEU A 16 -0.06 21.18 -7.62
CA LEU A 16 0.14 22.14 -6.54
C LEU A 16 -0.65 21.74 -5.28
N LEU A 17 -1.90 21.26 -5.44
CA LEU A 17 -2.72 20.90 -4.30
C LEU A 17 -2.17 19.70 -3.52
N PRO A 18 -1.81 18.57 -4.13
CA PRO A 18 -1.12 17.49 -3.41
C PRO A 18 0.23 17.92 -2.83
N ALA A 19 0.98 18.76 -3.53
CA ALA A 19 2.25 19.27 -3.04
C ALA A 19 2.09 20.12 -1.77
N THR A 20 1.08 21.00 -1.72
CA THR A 20 0.79 21.79 -0.51
C THR A 20 0.36 20.92 0.66
N VAL A 21 -0.48 19.89 0.41
CA VAL A 21 -0.87 18.93 1.43
C VAL A 21 0.34 18.15 1.96
N ALA A 22 1.24 17.73 1.07
CA ALA A 22 2.48 17.04 1.47
C ALA A 22 3.39 17.93 2.31
N LEU A 23 3.54 19.21 1.95
CA LEU A 23 4.33 20.17 2.72
C LEU A 23 3.74 20.45 4.10
N LEU A 24 2.41 20.57 4.19
CA LEU A 24 1.71 20.69 5.47
C LEU A 24 1.91 19.44 6.33
N GLY A 25 1.78 18.26 5.74
CA GLY A 25 2.07 16.99 6.42
C GLY A 25 3.51 16.92 6.93
N ALA A 26 4.48 17.31 6.11
CA ALA A 26 5.89 17.36 6.51
C ALA A 26 6.11 18.35 7.66
N ALA A 27 5.49 19.53 7.62
CA ALA A 27 5.58 20.51 8.70
C ALA A 27 4.97 19.99 10.01
N ILE A 28 3.83 19.29 9.94
CA ILE A 28 3.20 18.66 11.10
C ILE A 28 4.11 17.58 11.69
N VAL A 29 4.65 16.70 10.87
CA VAL A 29 5.58 15.64 11.32
C VAL A 29 6.81 16.27 11.96
N TRP A 30 7.41 17.27 11.33
CA TRP A 30 8.58 17.97 11.87
C TRP A 30 8.30 18.66 13.20
N ALA A 31 7.10 19.23 13.38
CA ALA A 31 6.71 19.92 14.60
C ALA A 31 6.34 18.98 15.75
N LEU A 32 5.65 17.87 15.45
CA LEU A 32 5.05 16.98 16.46
C LEU A 32 5.87 15.72 16.73
N VAL A 33 6.58 15.17 15.73
CA VAL A 33 7.34 13.94 15.88
C VAL A 33 8.72 14.24 16.43
N ARG A 34 9.13 13.51 17.45
CA ARG A 34 10.46 13.56 18.05
C ARG A 34 11.20 12.27 17.80
N ASP A 35 12.48 12.38 17.45
CA ASP A 35 13.30 11.23 17.03
C ASP A 35 13.62 10.25 18.15
N THR A 36 13.66 10.73 19.39
CA THR A 36 14.05 9.89 20.54
C THR A 36 13.12 10.08 21.72
N PRO A 37 12.84 9.02 22.51
CA PRO A 37 12.05 9.12 23.73
C PRO A 37 12.64 10.09 24.75
N SER A 38 13.97 10.18 24.83
CA SER A 38 14.68 11.08 25.73
C SER A 38 14.44 12.57 25.42
N SER A 39 14.17 12.92 24.15
CA SER A 39 13.86 14.30 23.75
C SER A 39 12.50 14.81 24.29
N VAL A 40 11.66 13.89 24.81
CA VAL A 40 10.34 14.16 25.39
C VAL A 40 10.31 13.83 26.89
N GLY A 41 11.48 13.59 27.50
CA GLY A 41 11.59 13.26 28.95
C GLY A 41 11.18 11.83 29.28
N LEU A 42 11.01 10.95 28.29
CA LEU A 42 10.73 9.54 28.52
C LEU A 42 12.05 8.76 28.69
N PRO A 43 12.07 7.70 29.54
CA PRO A 43 13.26 6.87 29.71
C PRO A 43 13.64 6.20 28.39
N GLU A 44 14.95 6.16 28.09
CA GLU A 44 15.46 5.45 26.94
C GLU A 44 15.08 3.97 26.99
N LEU A 45 14.54 3.46 25.90
CA LEU A 45 14.36 2.04 25.72
C LEU A 45 15.75 1.40 25.73
N LYS A 46 16.04 0.60 26.76
CA LYS A 46 17.24 -0.24 26.79
C LYS A 46 17.11 -1.27 25.66
N THR A 47 17.42 -0.83 24.43
CA THR A 47 17.63 -1.74 23.33
C THR A 47 18.80 -2.62 23.75
N GLY A 48 18.59 -3.93 23.90
CA GLY A 48 19.50 -4.88 24.53
C GLY A 48 20.93 -4.95 23.98
N LYS A 49 21.61 -3.82 23.94
CA LYS A 49 23.07 -3.76 23.89
C LYS A 49 23.55 -4.21 25.24
N THR A 50 23.97 -5.44 25.30
CA THR A 50 24.65 -6.06 26.44
C THR A 50 25.72 -5.10 26.94
N THR A 51 25.53 -4.61 28.16
CA THR A 51 26.51 -3.80 28.91
C THR A 51 27.77 -4.64 29.04
N GLY A 52 28.74 -4.44 28.16
CA GLY A 52 30.00 -5.20 28.18
C GLY A 52 30.84 -5.16 26.89
N GLN A 53 30.35 -4.55 25.83
CA GLN A 53 31.15 -4.39 24.63
C GLN A 53 32.05 -3.16 24.76
N GLN A 54 33.37 -3.40 24.71
CA GLN A 54 34.40 -2.36 24.58
C GLN A 54 34.07 -1.41 23.43
N PRO A 55 34.56 -0.17 23.45
CA PRO A 55 34.33 0.79 22.38
C PRO A 55 34.89 0.23 21.07
N GLN A 56 34.01 -0.33 20.27
CA GLN A 56 34.36 -0.85 18.94
C GLN A 56 34.63 0.35 18.03
N THR A 57 35.67 0.24 17.23
CA THR A 57 35.98 1.23 16.21
C THR A 57 34.82 1.28 15.22
N ARG A 58 34.42 2.48 14.80
CA ARG A 58 33.30 2.72 13.84
C ARG A 58 33.39 1.85 12.57
N ALA A 59 34.60 1.41 12.21
CA ALA A 59 34.85 0.51 11.10
C ALA A 59 34.41 -0.92 11.42
N GLU A 60 34.62 -1.40 12.65
CA GLU A 60 34.20 -2.74 13.12
C GLU A 60 32.68 -2.83 13.28
N GLU A 61 32.04 -1.79 13.83
CA GLU A 61 30.58 -1.71 13.88
C GLU A 61 29.95 -1.77 12.47
N ASN A 62 30.53 -1.08 11.51
CA ASN A 62 30.08 -1.10 10.13
C ASN A 62 30.29 -2.47 9.45
N ALA A 63 31.38 -3.17 9.76
CA ALA A 63 31.66 -4.49 9.23
C ALA A 63 30.71 -5.54 9.81
N GLU A 64 30.45 -5.52 11.11
CA GLU A 64 29.47 -6.37 11.77
C GLU A 64 28.05 -6.12 11.25
N TYR A 65 27.67 -4.85 11.10
CA TYR A 65 26.37 -4.47 10.53
C TYR A 65 26.22 -4.99 9.09
N LYS A 66 27.23 -4.85 8.25
CA LYS A 66 27.21 -5.40 6.89
C LYS A 66 27.12 -6.94 6.88
N ALA A 67 27.84 -7.60 7.75
CA ALA A 67 27.76 -9.06 7.89
C ALA A 67 26.37 -9.51 8.38
N PHE A 68 25.80 -8.80 9.34
CA PHE A 68 24.43 -9.01 9.81
C PHE A 68 23.41 -8.84 8.69
N LEU A 69 23.46 -7.72 7.94
CA LEU A 69 22.59 -7.45 6.80
C LEU A 69 22.70 -8.57 5.75
N ARG A 70 23.93 -8.92 5.38
CA ARG A 70 24.16 -9.99 4.39
C ARG A 70 23.52 -11.29 4.83
N ARG A 71 23.75 -11.73 6.08
CA ARG A 71 23.30 -13.03 6.58
C ARG A 71 21.81 -13.06 6.89
N LYS A 72 21.27 -11.98 7.51
CA LYS A 72 19.89 -11.96 8.01
C LYS A 72 18.89 -11.40 7.01
N VAL A 73 19.34 -10.59 6.06
CA VAL A 73 18.48 -9.98 5.04
C VAL A 73 18.71 -10.65 3.68
N PHE A 74 19.88 -10.50 3.10
CA PHE A 74 20.13 -10.95 1.73
C PHE A 74 20.18 -12.47 1.55
N LEU A 75 20.66 -13.20 2.53
CA LEU A 75 20.73 -14.67 2.50
C LEU A 75 19.52 -15.36 3.14
N ASN A 76 18.54 -14.60 3.61
CA ASN A 76 17.34 -15.16 4.22
C ASN A 76 16.27 -15.42 3.15
N PRO A 77 15.93 -16.69 2.84
CA PRO A 77 14.96 -17.02 1.81
C PRO A 77 13.56 -16.48 2.12
N THR A 78 13.20 -16.34 3.39
CA THR A 78 11.90 -15.80 3.79
C THR A 78 11.72 -14.35 3.32
N ILE A 79 12.76 -13.53 3.39
CA ILE A 79 12.72 -12.13 2.92
C ILE A 79 12.50 -12.09 1.41
N TRP A 80 13.17 -12.97 0.65
CA TRP A 80 12.96 -13.04 -0.79
C TRP A 80 11.56 -13.50 -1.18
N ILE A 81 10.99 -14.46 -0.46
CA ILE A 81 9.59 -14.90 -0.68
C ILE A 81 8.64 -13.72 -0.45
N ILE A 82 8.82 -12.97 0.64
CA ILE A 82 8.00 -11.78 0.93
C ILE A 82 8.19 -10.70 -0.14
N ALA A 83 9.43 -10.44 -0.56
CA ALA A 83 9.74 -9.44 -1.58
C ALA A 83 9.10 -9.79 -2.92
N VAL A 84 9.17 -11.05 -3.36
CA VAL A 84 8.54 -11.53 -4.59
C VAL A 84 7.01 -11.46 -4.47
N GLY A 85 6.45 -11.88 -3.34
CA GLY A 85 5.02 -11.75 -3.08
C GLY A 85 4.55 -10.30 -3.19
N ASN A 86 5.28 -9.40 -2.52
CA ASN A 86 4.98 -7.97 -2.55
C ASN A 86 5.11 -7.35 -3.96
N PHE A 87 6.12 -7.80 -4.73
CA PHE A 87 6.26 -7.41 -6.14
C PHE A 87 4.97 -7.71 -6.93
N PHE A 88 4.42 -8.93 -6.83
CA PHE A 88 3.19 -9.26 -7.54
C PHE A 88 1.97 -8.48 -7.06
N VAL A 89 1.86 -8.20 -5.76
CA VAL A 89 0.80 -7.32 -5.22
C VAL A 89 0.85 -5.95 -5.87
N TYR A 90 2.05 -5.36 -5.94
CA TYR A 90 2.22 -4.04 -6.57
C TYR A 90 1.98 -4.06 -8.08
N VAL A 91 2.40 -5.11 -8.80
CA VAL A 91 2.11 -5.26 -10.23
C VAL A 91 0.59 -5.22 -10.48
N VAL A 92 -0.18 -6.00 -9.72
CA VAL A 92 -1.64 -6.02 -9.83
C VAL A 92 -2.24 -4.66 -9.49
N ARG A 93 -1.79 -4.05 -8.39
CA ARG A 93 -2.29 -2.75 -7.94
C ARG A 93 -2.08 -1.67 -9.01
N PHE A 94 -0.86 -1.52 -9.50
CA PHE A 94 -0.54 -0.51 -10.50
C PHE A 94 -1.20 -0.82 -11.86
N ALA A 95 -1.35 -2.09 -12.23
CA ALA A 95 -2.12 -2.45 -13.42
C ALA A 95 -3.57 -1.94 -13.34
N VAL A 96 -4.23 -2.09 -12.19
CA VAL A 96 -5.59 -1.56 -12.00
C VAL A 96 -5.61 -0.04 -11.98
N LEU A 97 -4.64 0.63 -11.33
CA LEU A 97 -4.59 2.08 -11.24
C LEU A 97 -4.33 2.75 -12.59
N ASP A 98 -3.37 2.23 -13.33
CA ASP A 98 -2.91 2.87 -14.58
C ASP A 98 -3.82 2.51 -15.76
N TRP A 99 -4.23 1.23 -15.87
CA TRP A 99 -5.01 0.73 -16.99
C TRP A 99 -6.50 0.61 -16.70
N GLY A 100 -6.92 0.61 -15.42
CA GLY A 100 -8.32 0.48 -15.02
C GLY A 100 -9.24 1.49 -15.71
N PRO A 101 -8.97 2.81 -15.67
CA PRO A 101 -9.81 3.80 -16.32
C PRO A 101 -9.92 3.58 -17.83
N THR A 102 -8.82 3.22 -18.50
CA THR A 102 -8.79 2.96 -19.93
C THR A 102 -9.60 1.73 -20.29
N MET A 103 -9.43 0.64 -19.52
CA MET A 103 -10.20 -0.59 -19.73
C MET A 103 -11.71 -0.38 -19.50
N LEU A 104 -12.08 0.33 -18.44
CA LEU A 104 -13.48 0.67 -18.17
C LEU A 104 -14.10 1.51 -19.30
N LYS A 105 -13.34 2.46 -19.84
CA LYS A 105 -13.78 3.27 -20.95
C LYS A 105 -13.92 2.47 -22.26
N GLU A 106 -12.95 1.63 -22.59
CA GLU A 106 -12.91 0.93 -23.88
C GLU A 106 -13.82 -0.30 -23.92
N HIS A 107 -13.85 -1.09 -22.83
CA HIS A 107 -14.65 -2.31 -22.77
C HIS A 107 -16.10 -2.09 -22.35
N LEU A 108 -16.34 -1.21 -21.39
CA LEU A 108 -17.70 -0.95 -20.86
C LEU A 108 -18.29 0.35 -21.40
N HIS A 109 -17.60 1.05 -22.34
CA HIS A 109 -18.04 2.31 -22.92
C HIS A 109 -18.40 3.38 -21.88
N MET A 110 -17.70 3.40 -20.75
CA MET A 110 -17.92 4.35 -19.68
C MET A 110 -17.37 5.73 -20.06
N ASP A 111 -18.04 6.77 -19.53
CA ASP A 111 -17.46 8.11 -19.52
C ASP A 111 -16.18 8.13 -18.67
N ILE A 112 -15.17 8.89 -19.11
CA ILE A 112 -13.85 8.94 -18.46
C ILE A 112 -13.94 9.44 -17.00
N SER A 113 -14.88 10.31 -16.72
CA SER A 113 -15.15 10.81 -15.37
C SER A 113 -15.63 9.68 -14.45
N LEU A 114 -16.55 8.86 -14.94
CA LEU A 114 -17.09 7.73 -14.18
C LEU A 114 -16.05 6.62 -14.00
N ALA A 115 -15.22 6.38 -15.00
CA ALA A 115 -14.07 5.46 -14.89
C ALA A 115 -13.08 5.92 -13.81
N GLY A 116 -12.79 7.22 -13.74
CA GLY A 116 -11.96 7.80 -12.68
C GLY A 116 -12.57 7.62 -11.29
N TRP A 117 -13.88 7.87 -11.12
CA TRP A 117 -14.58 7.64 -9.86
C TRP A 117 -14.57 6.16 -9.45
N SER A 118 -14.64 5.23 -10.41
CA SER A 118 -14.57 3.79 -10.13
C SER A 118 -13.20 3.39 -9.56
N VAL A 119 -12.12 4.00 -10.05
CA VAL A 119 -10.78 3.80 -9.49
C VAL A 119 -10.62 4.46 -8.12
N ALA A 120 -11.21 5.65 -7.92
CA ALA A 120 -11.24 6.25 -6.59
C ALA A 120 -12.00 5.37 -5.57
N ALA A 121 -13.10 4.74 -6.00
CA ALA A 121 -13.84 3.80 -5.16
C ALA A 121 -13.01 2.54 -4.82
N PHE A 122 -12.20 2.04 -5.76
CA PHE A 122 -11.22 0.98 -5.51
C PHE A 122 -10.22 1.36 -4.42
N GLU A 123 -9.65 2.57 -4.46
CA GLU A 123 -8.73 3.08 -3.45
C GLU A 123 -9.40 3.22 -2.06
N ILE A 124 -10.61 3.77 -2.01
CA ILE A 124 -11.36 3.93 -0.75
C ILE A 124 -11.68 2.56 -0.14
N ALA A 125 -12.12 1.60 -0.97
CA ALA A 125 -12.35 0.23 -0.52
C ALA A 125 -11.04 -0.42 -0.01
N GLY A 126 -9.91 -0.10 -0.62
CA GLY A 126 -8.59 -0.53 -0.19
C GLY A 126 -8.23 -0.07 1.22
N ILE A 127 -8.53 1.18 1.57
CA ILE A 127 -8.32 1.70 2.93
C ILE A 127 -9.13 0.88 3.95
N ALA A 128 -10.40 0.61 3.67
CA ALA A 128 -11.24 -0.25 4.50
C ALA A 128 -10.67 -1.67 4.58
N GLY A 129 -10.13 -2.19 3.48
CA GLY A 129 -9.49 -3.51 3.40
C GLY A 129 -8.26 -3.62 4.29
N MET A 130 -7.40 -2.59 4.35
CA MET A 130 -6.25 -2.56 5.26
C MET A 130 -6.67 -2.69 6.72
N LEU A 131 -7.67 -1.91 7.14
CA LEU A 131 -8.17 -1.94 8.51
C LEU A 131 -8.81 -3.30 8.85
N ALA A 132 -9.61 -3.83 7.93
CA ALA A 132 -10.25 -5.13 8.09
C ALA A 132 -9.23 -6.27 8.15
N ALA A 133 -8.18 -6.23 7.33
CA ALA A 133 -7.11 -7.24 7.33
C ALA A 133 -6.31 -7.22 8.63
N GLY A 134 -5.98 -6.04 9.16
CA GLY A 134 -5.35 -5.92 10.47
C GLY A 134 -6.22 -6.51 11.58
N TRP A 135 -7.48 -6.10 11.65
CA TRP A 135 -8.44 -6.65 12.60
C TRP A 135 -8.61 -8.18 12.48
N ALA A 136 -8.74 -8.68 11.25
CA ALA A 136 -8.87 -10.12 10.98
C ALA A 136 -7.62 -10.89 11.39
N THR A 137 -6.44 -10.33 11.17
CA THR A 137 -5.16 -10.94 11.58
C THR A 137 -5.14 -11.15 13.08
N ASP A 138 -5.52 -10.15 13.85
CA ASP A 138 -5.47 -10.21 15.32
C ASP A 138 -6.58 -11.12 15.88
N ARG A 139 -7.80 -11.01 15.37
CA ARG A 139 -8.97 -11.69 15.96
C ARG A 139 -9.21 -13.08 15.39
N LEU A 140 -9.06 -13.28 14.08
CA LEU A 140 -9.39 -14.55 13.40
C LEU A 140 -8.18 -15.46 13.23
N PHE A 141 -7.01 -14.88 12.99
CA PHE A 141 -5.79 -15.66 12.70
C PHE A 141 -4.76 -15.67 13.85
N GLY A 142 -5.11 -15.10 15.00
CA GLY A 142 -4.25 -15.10 16.19
C GLY A 142 -2.88 -14.45 15.95
N GLY A 143 -2.84 -13.31 15.25
CA GLY A 143 -1.64 -12.55 14.94
C GLY A 143 -0.78 -13.15 13.81
N ARG A 144 -1.31 -14.12 13.04
CA ARG A 144 -0.56 -14.80 11.98
C ARG A 144 -0.77 -14.11 10.62
N ALA A 145 -0.09 -13.01 10.37
CA ALA A 145 -0.15 -12.22 9.14
C ALA A 145 -0.05 -13.05 7.83
N PRO A 146 0.82 -14.07 7.68
CA PRO A 146 0.89 -14.83 6.44
C PRO A 146 -0.42 -15.51 6.03
N ARG A 147 -1.24 -15.94 6.99
CA ARG A 147 -2.54 -16.56 6.70
C ARG A 147 -3.53 -15.56 6.13
N THR A 148 -3.59 -14.38 6.73
CA THR A 148 -4.42 -13.29 6.22
C THR A 148 -3.99 -12.88 4.81
N CYS A 149 -2.67 -12.77 4.57
CA CYS A 149 -2.16 -12.45 3.23
C CYS A 149 -2.61 -13.48 2.18
N VAL A 150 -2.52 -14.79 2.47
CA VAL A 150 -2.96 -15.84 1.54
C VAL A 150 -4.45 -15.71 1.24
N VAL A 151 -5.28 -15.52 2.26
CA VAL A 151 -6.73 -15.33 2.07
C VAL A 151 -7.01 -14.09 1.23
N CYS A 152 -6.44 -12.96 1.57
CA CYS A 152 -6.63 -11.71 0.84
C CYS A 152 -6.19 -11.84 -0.63
N MET A 153 -5.02 -12.42 -0.89
CA MET A 153 -4.52 -12.60 -2.26
C MET A 153 -5.37 -13.58 -3.07
N SER A 154 -5.86 -14.66 -2.45
CA SER A 154 -6.78 -15.60 -3.11
C SER A 154 -8.10 -14.94 -3.49
N MET A 155 -8.67 -14.14 -2.57
CA MET A 155 -9.90 -13.39 -2.83
C MET A 155 -9.69 -12.30 -3.89
N ALA A 156 -8.55 -11.60 -3.87
CA ALA A 156 -8.19 -10.63 -4.91
C ALA A 156 -8.10 -11.29 -6.29
N ALA A 157 -7.46 -12.47 -6.38
CA ALA A 157 -7.36 -13.23 -7.62
C ALA A 157 -8.75 -13.65 -8.13
N LEU A 158 -9.64 -14.09 -7.25
CA LEU A 158 -11.03 -14.43 -7.62
C LEU A 158 -11.81 -13.20 -8.12
N CYS A 159 -11.65 -12.04 -7.46
CA CYS A 159 -12.28 -10.81 -7.91
C CYS A 159 -11.78 -10.39 -9.29
N LEU A 160 -10.46 -10.47 -9.54
CA LEU A 160 -9.89 -10.14 -10.85
C LEU A 160 -10.31 -11.14 -11.94
N ALA A 161 -10.37 -12.42 -11.63
CA ALA A 161 -10.92 -13.43 -12.55
C ALA A 161 -12.39 -13.16 -12.86
N GLY A 162 -13.18 -12.80 -11.84
CA GLY A 162 -14.56 -12.36 -12.02
C GLY A 162 -14.67 -11.12 -12.90
N PHE A 163 -13.79 -10.14 -12.69
CA PHE A 163 -13.74 -8.93 -13.51
C PHE A 163 -13.40 -9.24 -14.99
N TYR A 164 -12.46 -10.15 -15.21
CA TYR A 164 -12.11 -10.61 -16.57
C TYR A 164 -13.27 -11.34 -17.28
N ALA A 165 -14.11 -12.04 -16.52
CA ALA A 165 -15.27 -12.77 -17.07
C ALA A 165 -16.51 -11.89 -17.31
N LEU A 166 -16.43 -10.55 -17.07
CA LEU A 166 -17.55 -9.64 -17.32
C LEU A 166 -17.79 -9.44 -18.81
N ASP A 167 -19.05 -9.59 -19.22
CA ASP A 167 -19.50 -9.29 -20.57
C ASP A 167 -19.84 -7.80 -20.70
N ARG A 168 -19.89 -7.33 -21.97
CA ARG A 168 -20.25 -5.94 -22.31
C ARG A 168 -21.65 -5.52 -21.84
N GLU A 169 -22.54 -6.47 -21.63
CA GLU A 169 -23.90 -6.24 -21.14
C GLU A 169 -24.00 -6.17 -19.61
N THR A 170 -22.88 -6.39 -18.91
CA THR A 170 -22.88 -6.42 -17.44
C THR A 170 -23.22 -5.03 -16.87
N PRO A 171 -24.15 -4.94 -15.91
CA PRO A 171 -24.46 -3.69 -15.26
C PRO A 171 -23.22 -3.06 -14.63
N LEU A 172 -23.01 -1.78 -14.87
CA LEU A 172 -21.88 -1.02 -14.37
C LEU A 172 -21.64 -1.18 -12.86
N ALA A 173 -22.73 -1.20 -12.09
CA ALA A 173 -22.67 -1.38 -10.65
C ALA A 173 -21.97 -2.68 -10.24
N VAL A 174 -22.13 -3.76 -11.01
CA VAL A 174 -21.47 -5.03 -10.76
C VAL A 174 -19.97 -4.94 -11.03
N ALA A 175 -19.57 -4.31 -12.14
CA ALA A 175 -18.17 -4.11 -12.48
C ALA A 175 -17.44 -3.27 -11.40
N VAL A 176 -18.06 -2.16 -10.97
CA VAL A 176 -17.52 -1.31 -9.91
C VAL A 176 -17.46 -2.05 -8.57
N ALA A 177 -18.48 -2.83 -8.22
CA ALA A 177 -18.49 -3.60 -6.98
C ALA A 177 -17.38 -4.66 -6.94
N ILE A 178 -17.14 -5.36 -8.05
CA ILE A 178 -16.05 -6.35 -8.16
C ILE A 178 -14.70 -5.62 -8.06
N LEU A 179 -14.55 -4.46 -8.70
CA LEU A 179 -13.33 -3.67 -8.62
C LEU A 179 -13.06 -3.17 -7.19
N MET A 180 -14.08 -2.69 -6.49
CA MET A 180 -13.99 -2.32 -5.07
C MET A 180 -13.60 -3.51 -4.20
N ALA A 181 -14.20 -4.68 -4.41
CA ALA A 181 -13.83 -5.90 -3.70
C ALA A 181 -12.37 -6.30 -3.98
N ALA A 182 -11.92 -6.19 -5.22
CA ALA A 182 -10.50 -6.40 -5.57
C ALA A 182 -9.59 -5.44 -4.80
N GLY A 183 -9.92 -4.14 -4.75
CA GLY A 183 -9.20 -3.14 -3.97
C GLY A 183 -9.12 -3.50 -2.50
N PHE A 184 -10.26 -3.84 -1.91
CA PHE A 184 -10.34 -4.25 -0.51
C PHE A 184 -9.35 -5.38 -0.17
N PHE A 185 -9.25 -6.39 -1.02
CA PHE A 185 -8.37 -7.53 -0.76
C PHE A 185 -6.91 -7.30 -1.17
N ILE A 186 -6.63 -6.50 -2.20
CA ILE A 186 -5.26 -6.20 -2.64
C ILE A 186 -4.52 -5.38 -1.57
N TYR A 187 -5.20 -4.46 -0.91
CA TYR A 187 -4.59 -3.59 0.09
C TYR A 187 -4.36 -4.28 1.45
N GLY A 188 -5.09 -5.36 1.76
CA GLY A 188 -4.93 -6.11 3.01
C GLY A 188 -3.48 -6.51 3.30
N PRO A 189 -2.77 -7.20 2.39
CA PRO A 189 -1.37 -7.60 2.58
C PRO A 189 -0.38 -6.45 2.73
N GLN A 190 -0.71 -5.25 2.28
CA GLN A 190 0.18 -4.10 2.37
C GLN A 190 0.25 -3.50 3.78
N ALA A 191 -0.75 -3.79 4.62
CA ALA A 191 -0.83 -3.31 6.00
C ALA A 191 -0.27 -4.30 7.03
N LEU A 192 0.06 -5.52 6.60
CA LEU A 192 0.52 -6.65 7.44
C LEU A 192 2.00 -6.94 7.26
#